data_e64007353095fba4023e2feb7b83a70b
#
_entry.id   e64007353095fba4023e2feb7b83a70b
#
_cell.length_a   1.000
_cell.length_b   1.000
_cell.length_c   1.000
_cell.angle_alpha   90.00
_cell.angle_beta   90.00
_cell.angle_gamma   90.00
#
_symmetry.space_group_name_H-M   'P 1'
#
loop_
_entity.id
_entity.type
_entity.pdbx_description
1 polymer ?
#
loop_
_entity_poly.entity_id
_entity_poly.type
_entity_poly.pdbx_seq_one_letter_code
_entity_poly.pdbx_strand_id
1 'polypeptide(L)'
;MITTNQKPAPQDGTKDQTAGKSPASPRRRRVRMLGIGLLAIAVAGGGGYLWLDASSDVHNTGQNECVNVTPTGEASPGDRDAVCGVLESLIDAWDRNDAVAYGSQFTEDATYATYVGSYYEGRADIVNSHKALFGGFLEGSKLANSYLGIRFLSHDAAIVTGRGDDYTGDAPDELSKVQTYTLVRDADGRWRVAAFQNTQRKSVMERISFILSPDTRPEAEK
;
A
#
# COMPACT_ATOMS: atom_id res chain seq x y z
N MET A 1 -98.04 32.44 35.46
CA MET A 1 -97.37 32.76 34.19
C MET A 1 -95.94 32.21 34.23
N ILE A 2 -95.74 31.03 33.71
CA ILE A 2 -94.45 30.37 33.76
C ILE A 2 -94.24 29.85 32.33
N THR A 3 -93.25 30.41 31.63
CA THR A 3 -92.85 30.03 30.33
C THR A 3 -91.67 29.04 30.43
N THR A 4 -91.90 27.82 30.05
CA THR A 4 -90.92 26.76 29.99
C THR A 4 -90.10 26.85 28.70
N ASN A 5 -88.80 27.01 28.81
CA ASN A 5 -87.86 27.04 27.67
C ASN A 5 -87.21 25.66 27.52
N GLN A 6 -87.54 24.98 26.47
CA GLN A 6 -87.02 23.64 26.16
C GLN A 6 -85.76 23.75 25.32
N LYS A 7 -84.68 23.19 25.77
CA LYS A 7 -83.34 23.11 25.10
C LYS A 7 -83.30 21.92 24.22
N PRO A 8 -82.84 22.03 22.92
CA PRO A 8 -82.66 20.87 22.07
C PRO A 8 -81.34 20.11 22.39
N ALA A 9 -81.43 18.81 22.21
CA ALA A 9 -80.31 17.86 22.41
C ALA A 9 -79.22 17.99 21.38
N PRO A 10 -77.98 17.62 21.71
CA PRO A 10 -76.85 17.64 20.76
C PRO A 10 -76.86 16.45 19.83
N GLN A 11 -76.68 16.70 18.55
CA GLN A 11 -76.43 15.68 17.51
C GLN A 11 -74.98 15.23 17.54
N ASP A 12 -74.84 13.95 17.76
CA ASP A 12 -73.59 13.22 17.62
C ASP A 12 -73.18 13.07 16.11
N GLY A 13 -72.11 13.74 15.73
CA GLY A 13 -71.57 13.72 14.39
C GLY A 13 -70.19 13.07 14.35
N THR A 14 -70.19 11.76 14.35
CA THR A 14 -68.96 10.97 14.11
C THR A 14 -68.39 11.30 12.72
N LYS A 15 -67.37 12.13 12.68
CA LYS A 15 -66.53 12.30 11.46
C LYS A 15 -65.40 11.28 11.48
N ASP A 16 -65.62 10.21 10.75
CA ASP A 16 -64.59 9.28 10.34
C ASP A 16 -63.61 10.03 9.40
N GLN A 17 -62.42 10.46 9.92
CA GLN A 17 -61.35 11.02 9.13
C GLN A 17 -60.34 9.90 8.79
N THR A 18 -60.68 9.12 7.79
CA THR A 18 -59.66 8.33 7.06
C THR A 18 -58.70 9.30 6.35
N ALA A 19 -57.56 9.59 7.01
CA ALA A 19 -56.49 10.35 6.40
C ALA A 19 -55.88 9.55 5.19
N GLY A 20 -56.45 9.76 4.02
CA GLY A 20 -55.87 9.25 2.76
C GLY A 20 -54.50 9.86 2.55
N LYS A 21 -53.45 9.04 2.57
CA LYS A 21 -52.10 9.42 2.17
C LYS A 21 -52.16 9.89 0.72
N SER A 22 -51.98 11.18 0.47
CA SER A 22 -51.86 11.73 -0.88
C SER A 22 -50.75 11.03 -1.66
N PRO A 23 -50.98 10.59 -2.91
CA PRO A 23 -49.93 10.00 -3.72
C PRO A 23 -48.82 11.04 -3.96
N ALA A 24 -47.59 10.66 -3.67
CA ALA A 24 -46.41 11.52 -3.85
C ALA A 24 -46.34 12.01 -5.32
N SER A 25 -46.10 13.31 -5.51
CA SER A 25 -46.09 13.92 -6.84
C SER A 25 -45.07 13.19 -7.75
N PRO A 26 -45.34 13.05 -9.06
CA PRO A 26 -44.46 12.29 -9.99
C PRO A 26 -43.02 12.81 -10.00
N ARG A 27 -42.81 14.09 -9.69
CA ARG A 27 -41.49 14.71 -9.59
C ARG A 27 -40.73 14.20 -8.35
N ARG A 28 -41.36 14.07 -7.18
CA ARG A 28 -40.79 13.52 -5.97
C ARG A 28 -40.48 12.02 -6.12
N ARG A 29 -41.28 11.28 -6.84
CA ARG A 29 -41.03 9.85 -7.12
C ARG A 29 -39.81 9.65 -8.02
N ARG A 30 -39.66 10.50 -9.08
CA ARG A 30 -38.49 10.47 -9.98
C ARG A 30 -37.21 10.82 -9.25
N VAL A 31 -37.20 11.85 -8.40
CA VAL A 31 -36.02 12.24 -7.60
C VAL A 31 -35.63 11.13 -6.61
N ARG A 32 -36.62 10.49 -5.96
CA ARG A 32 -36.34 9.35 -5.08
C ARG A 32 -35.79 8.14 -5.82
N MET A 33 -36.31 7.81 -7.00
CA MET A 33 -35.80 6.69 -7.82
C MET A 33 -34.39 6.97 -8.35
N LEU A 34 -34.10 8.21 -8.76
CA LEU A 34 -32.74 8.62 -9.14
C LEU A 34 -31.78 8.54 -7.96
N GLY A 35 -32.18 9.00 -6.77
CA GLY A 35 -31.37 8.90 -5.56
C GLY A 35 -31.09 7.47 -5.14
N ILE A 36 -32.08 6.58 -5.21
CA ILE A 36 -31.90 5.14 -4.94
C ILE A 36 -30.99 4.48 -5.97
N GLY A 37 -31.16 4.83 -7.26
CA GLY A 37 -30.28 4.33 -8.34
C GLY A 37 -28.83 4.74 -8.16
N LEU A 38 -28.56 6.01 -7.84
CA LEU A 38 -27.21 6.51 -7.58
C LEU A 38 -26.59 5.86 -6.32
N LEU A 39 -27.38 5.68 -5.26
CA LEU A 39 -26.92 4.99 -4.06
C LEU A 39 -26.59 3.52 -4.36
N ALA A 40 -27.43 2.83 -5.12
CA ALA A 40 -27.18 1.43 -5.51
C ALA A 40 -25.91 1.29 -6.37
N ILE A 41 -25.65 2.23 -7.28
CA ILE A 41 -24.42 2.27 -8.09
C ILE A 41 -23.22 2.55 -7.20
N ALA A 42 -23.31 3.49 -6.24
CA ALA A 42 -22.23 3.80 -5.31
C ALA A 42 -21.91 2.62 -4.38
N VAL A 43 -22.94 1.92 -3.88
CA VAL A 43 -22.76 0.73 -3.03
C VAL A 43 -22.21 -0.45 -3.84
N ALA A 44 -22.70 -0.68 -5.06
CA ALA A 44 -22.18 -1.75 -5.92
C ALA A 44 -20.74 -1.46 -6.37
N GLY A 45 -20.44 -0.22 -6.74
CA GLY A 45 -19.09 0.20 -7.12
C GLY A 45 -18.12 0.16 -5.95
N GLY A 46 -18.52 0.67 -4.78
CA GLY A 46 -17.72 0.64 -3.55
C GLY A 46 -17.51 -0.79 -3.04
N GLY A 47 -18.57 -1.61 -3.02
CA GLY A 47 -18.48 -3.02 -2.64
C GLY A 47 -17.62 -3.84 -3.60
N GLY A 48 -17.74 -3.59 -4.91
CA GLY A 48 -16.89 -4.21 -5.91
C GLY A 48 -15.42 -3.83 -5.77
N TYR A 49 -15.13 -2.57 -5.49
CA TYR A 49 -13.76 -2.10 -5.22
C TYR A 49 -13.17 -2.77 -3.96
N LEU A 50 -13.89 -2.76 -2.84
CA LEU A 50 -13.45 -3.39 -1.59
C LEU A 50 -13.24 -4.89 -1.75
N TRP A 51 -14.10 -5.56 -2.53
CA TRP A 51 -13.91 -6.98 -2.84
C TRP A 51 -12.67 -7.22 -3.71
N LEU A 52 -12.44 -6.38 -4.73
CA LEU A 52 -11.23 -6.45 -5.54
C LEU A 52 -9.97 -6.20 -4.72
N ASP A 53 -10.01 -5.23 -3.81
CA ASP A 53 -8.90 -4.92 -2.91
C ASP A 53 -8.62 -6.09 -1.97
N ALA A 54 -9.62 -6.57 -1.25
CA ALA A 54 -9.52 -7.69 -0.31
C ALA A 54 -9.15 -9.03 -0.97
N SER A 55 -9.40 -9.20 -2.28
CA SER A 55 -9.06 -10.42 -3.03
C SER A 55 -7.80 -10.30 -3.89
N SER A 56 -7.04 -9.21 -3.74
CA SER A 56 -5.86 -8.92 -4.57
C SER A 56 -4.55 -9.35 -3.90
N ASP A 57 -4.58 -10.45 -3.15
CA ASP A 57 -3.41 -11.00 -2.47
C ASP A 57 -2.33 -11.41 -3.48
N VAL A 58 -1.08 -11.10 -3.16
CA VAL A 58 0.09 -11.61 -3.85
C VAL A 58 0.87 -12.48 -2.89
N HIS A 59 0.96 -13.76 -3.20
CA HIS A 59 1.55 -14.77 -2.32
C HIS A 59 3.08 -14.91 -2.46
N ASN A 60 3.72 -14.14 -3.32
CA ASN A 60 5.18 -14.18 -3.50
C ASN A 60 5.89 -13.41 -2.39
N THR A 61 6.02 -14.02 -1.23
CA THR A 61 6.58 -13.39 -0.02
C THR A 61 8.11 -13.47 0.07
N GLY A 62 8.77 -14.44 -0.56
CA GLY A 62 10.21 -14.62 -0.46
C GLY A 62 10.69 -15.11 0.92
N GLN A 63 11.97 -14.86 1.23
CA GLN A 63 12.62 -15.23 2.50
C GLN A 63 12.71 -14.02 3.44
N ASN A 64 12.42 -14.20 4.72
CA ASN A 64 12.49 -13.12 5.71
C ASN A 64 13.93 -12.67 5.99
N GLU A 65 14.88 -13.58 5.85
CA GLU A 65 16.32 -13.29 6.02
C GLU A 65 17.04 -13.42 4.68
N CYS A 66 17.83 -12.41 4.35
CA CYS A 66 18.60 -12.35 3.11
C CYS A 66 19.53 -13.57 2.93
N VAL A 67 20.17 -14.00 4.00
CA VAL A 67 21.13 -15.13 3.98
C VAL A 67 20.48 -16.48 3.65
N ASN A 68 19.17 -16.60 3.78
CA ASN A 68 18.41 -17.79 3.44
C ASN A 68 18.08 -17.88 1.94
N VAL A 69 18.33 -16.80 1.17
CA VAL A 69 18.15 -16.80 -0.28
C VAL A 69 19.31 -17.51 -0.95
N THR A 70 19.03 -18.50 -1.79
CA THR A 70 20.04 -19.14 -2.63
C THR A 70 20.42 -18.20 -3.77
N PRO A 71 21.67 -17.71 -3.84
CA PRO A 71 22.07 -16.81 -4.90
C PRO A 71 22.20 -17.54 -6.24
N THR A 72 22.05 -16.78 -7.34
CA THR A 72 22.30 -17.22 -8.70
C THR A 72 23.42 -16.40 -9.32
N GLY A 73 24.06 -16.92 -10.37
CA GLY A 73 25.19 -16.26 -11.07
C GLY A 73 26.54 -16.51 -10.43
N GLU A 74 27.50 -15.64 -10.73
CA GLU A 74 28.92 -15.81 -10.37
C GLU A 74 29.22 -15.18 -9.00
N ALA A 75 28.98 -15.90 -7.92
CA ALA A 75 29.30 -15.48 -6.56
C ALA A 75 30.62 -16.13 -6.08
N SER A 76 31.47 -15.35 -5.44
CA SER A 76 32.61 -15.88 -4.66
C SER A 76 32.14 -16.34 -3.27
N PRO A 77 32.87 -17.23 -2.61
CA PRO A 77 32.56 -17.57 -1.22
C PRO A 77 32.52 -16.32 -0.33
N GLY A 78 31.41 -16.15 0.42
CA GLY A 78 31.19 -15.01 1.31
C GLY A 78 30.54 -13.79 0.66
N ASP A 79 30.41 -13.70 -0.66
CA ASP A 79 29.77 -12.55 -1.31
C ASP A 79 28.29 -12.41 -0.95
N ARG A 80 27.55 -13.52 -0.85
CA ARG A 80 26.17 -13.49 -0.38
C ARG A 80 26.07 -12.84 1.00
N ASP A 81 26.89 -13.30 1.93
CA ASP A 81 26.85 -12.82 3.32
C ASP A 81 27.28 -11.34 3.40
N ALA A 82 28.23 -10.92 2.57
CA ALA A 82 28.65 -9.53 2.48
C ALA A 82 27.56 -8.62 1.89
N VAL A 83 26.87 -9.06 0.84
CA VAL A 83 25.73 -8.35 0.24
C VAL A 83 24.58 -8.26 1.24
N CYS A 84 24.24 -9.35 1.91
CA CYS A 84 23.19 -9.36 2.94
C CYS A 84 23.54 -8.47 4.13
N GLY A 85 24.81 -8.42 4.55
CA GLY A 85 25.27 -7.53 5.61
C GLY A 85 25.09 -6.03 5.28
N VAL A 86 25.16 -5.63 4.00
CA VAL A 86 24.81 -4.26 3.59
C VAL A 86 23.32 -3.99 3.84
N LEU A 87 22.43 -4.93 3.47
CA LEU A 87 20.99 -4.77 3.64
C LEU A 87 20.59 -4.76 5.12
N GLU A 88 21.20 -5.61 5.94
CA GLU A 88 21.02 -5.60 7.39
C GLU A 88 21.48 -4.26 7.99
N SER A 89 22.64 -3.73 7.54
CA SER A 89 23.13 -2.42 7.97
C SER A 89 22.20 -1.27 7.59
N LEU A 90 21.47 -1.35 6.47
CA LEU A 90 20.44 -0.39 6.10
C LEU A 90 19.25 -0.45 7.07
N ILE A 91 18.79 -1.66 7.43
CA ILE A 91 17.70 -1.86 8.39
C ILE A 91 18.11 -1.31 9.77
N ASP A 92 19.29 -1.68 10.26
CA ASP A 92 19.82 -1.23 11.53
C ASP A 92 19.97 0.30 11.62
N ALA A 93 20.41 0.93 10.52
CA ALA A 93 20.53 2.39 10.46
C ALA A 93 19.14 3.06 10.46
N TRP A 94 18.18 2.49 9.76
CA TRP A 94 16.80 2.94 9.77
C TRP A 94 16.18 2.86 11.17
N ASP A 95 16.30 1.72 11.84
CA ASP A 95 15.77 1.49 13.18
C ASP A 95 16.31 2.48 14.23
N ARG A 96 17.52 3.00 14.00
CA ARG A 96 18.13 4.05 14.83
C ARG A 96 17.84 5.47 14.33
N ASN A 97 17.10 5.64 13.24
CA ASN A 97 16.92 6.93 12.55
C ASN A 97 18.29 7.61 12.21
N ASP A 98 19.30 6.80 11.89
CA ASP A 98 20.64 7.28 11.55
C ASP A 98 20.82 7.40 10.04
N ALA A 99 20.46 8.57 9.50
CA ALA A 99 20.58 8.86 8.09
C ALA A 99 22.02 8.83 7.56
N VAL A 100 23.01 9.09 8.40
CA VAL A 100 24.43 9.05 8.01
C VAL A 100 24.89 7.60 7.86
N ALA A 101 24.57 6.74 8.84
CA ALA A 101 24.85 5.32 8.76
C ALA A 101 24.10 4.66 7.60
N TYR A 102 22.83 5.04 7.36
CA TYR A 102 22.05 4.59 6.22
C TYR A 102 22.73 4.95 4.90
N GLY A 103 23.07 6.24 4.70
CA GLY A 103 23.72 6.70 3.49
C GLY A 103 25.12 6.13 3.28
N SER A 104 25.84 5.73 4.34
CA SER A 104 27.16 5.11 4.22
C SER A 104 27.15 3.75 3.50
N GLN A 105 25.98 3.11 3.40
CA GLN A 105 25.79 1.86 2.67
C GLN A 105 25.67 2.07 1.15
N PHE A 106 25.62 3.31 0.69
CA PHE A 106 25.51 3.67 -0.73
C PHE A 106 26.86 4.10 -1.30
N THR A 107 27.07 3.91 -2.62
CA THR A 107 28.20 4.53 -3.33
C THR A 107 28.06 6.05 -3.34
N GLU A 108 29.13 6.78 -3.64
CA GLU A 108 29.09 8.25 -3.64
C GLU A 108 28.16 8.82 -4.73
N ASP A 109 28.08 8.14 -5.86
CA ASP A 109 27.27 8.46 -7.02
C ASP A 109 25.93 7.68 -7.09
N ALA A 110 25.53 7.04 -6.00
CA ALA A 110 24.34 6.21 -5.95
C ALA A 110 23.07 6.95 -6.36
N THR A 111 22.14 6.20 -6.94
CA THR A 111 20.80 6.70 -7.28
C THR A 111 19.73 6.05 -6.39
N TYR A 112 18.68 6.80 -6.07
CA TYR A 112 17.62 6.35 -5.19
C TYR A 112 16.26 6.83 -5.70
N ALA A 113 15.42 5.89 -6.16
CA ALA A 113 14.06 6.16 -6.61
C ALA A 113 13.05 5.66 -5.55
N THR A 114 12.23 6.57 -5.02
CA THR A 114 11.18 6.22 -4.06
C THR A 114 9.94 5.65 -4.77
N TYR A 115 9.10 4.99 -4.00
CA TYR A 115 7.82 4.44 -4.50
C TYR A 115 6.83 5.50 -5.02
N VAL A 116 6.98 6.76 -4.61
CA VAL A 116 6.17 7.90 -5.09
C VAL A 116 6.77 8.59 -6.32
N GLY A 117 7.95 8.13 -6.79
CA GLY A 117 8.60 8.67 -7.98
C GLY A 117 9.63 9.77 -7.72
N SER A 118 9.91 10.15 -6.46
CA SER A 118 11.02 11.05 -6.16
C SER A 118 12.35 10.37 -6.46
N TYR A 119 13.28 11.12 -7.03
CA TYR A 119 14.59 10.64 -7.44
C TYR A 119 15.69 11.46 -6.77
N TYR A 120 16.62 10.78 -6.11
CA TYR A 120 17.77 11.37 -5.44
C TYR A 120 19.06 10.89 -6.08
N GLU A 121 20.04 11.76 -6.18
CA GLU A 121 21.31 11.50 -6.86
C GLU A 121 22.49 11.82 -5.95
N GLY A 122 23.32 10.80 -5.71
CA GLY A 122 24.47 10.87 -4.83
C GLY A 122 24.14 10.62 -3.35
N ARG A 123 25.12 10.03 -2.66
CA ARG A 123 25.04 9.70 -1.22
C ARG A 123 24.61 10.90 -0.37
N ALA A 124 25.15 12.10 -0.67
CA ALA A 124 24.86 13.30 0.11
C ALA A 124 23.36 13.67 0.06
N ASP A 125 22.73 13.55 -1.11
CA ASP A 125 21.30 13.81 -1.30
C ASP A 125 20.45 12.76 -0.58
N ILE A 126 20.84 11.48 -0.67
CA ILE A 126 20.21 10.39 0.08
C ILE A 126 20.28 10.65 1.59
N VAL A 127 21.44 11.03 2.14
CA VAL A 127 21.60 11.36 3.56
C VAL A 127 20.70 12.53 3.96
N ASN A 128 20.68 13.60 3.17
CA ASN A 128 19.91 14.80 3.51
C ASN A 128 18.41 14.55 3.48
N SER A 129 17.93 13.79 2.50
CA SER A 129 16.51 13.39 2.44
C SER A 129 16.10 12.51 3.63
N HIS A 130 16.92 11.53 4.00
CA HIS A 130 16.64 10.65 5.14
C HIS A 130 16.75 11.39 6.49
N LYS A 131 17.63 12.38 6.64
CA LYS A 131 17.63 13.26 7.84
C LYS A 131 16.28 13.98 7.99
N ALA A 132 15.73 14.50 6.91
CA ALA A 132 14.43 15.17 6.95
C ALA A 132 13.28 14.17 7.22
N LEU A 133 13.33 12.97 6.64
CA LEU A 133 12.33 11.93 6.85
C LEU A 133 12.34 11.41 8.29
N PHE A 134 13.49 11.10 8.85
CA PHE A 134 13.66 10.60 10.23
C PHE A 134 13.40 11.66 11.30
N GLY A 135 13.55 12.94 10.98
CA GLY A 135 13.11 14.04 11.84
C GLY A 135 11.65 14.45 11.64
N GLY A 136 10.89 13.73 10.85
CA GLY A 136 9.52 14.03 10.47
C GLY A 136 8.60 12.81 10.53
N PHE A 137 7.87 12.55 9.45
CA PHE A 137 6.80 11.55 9.44
C PHE A 137 7.28 10.08 9.47
N LEU A 138 8.57 9.80 9.28
CA LEU A 138 9.16 8.47 9.45
C LEU A 138 9.90 8.30 10.79
N GLU A 139 9.77 9.25 11.70
CA GLU A 139 10.36 9.13 13.03
C GLU A 139 9.83 7.87 13.75
N GLY A 140 10.75 7.02 14.22
CA GLY A 140 10.42 5.78 14.92
C GLY A 140 9.80 4.68 14.06
N SER A 141 9.75 4.85 12.73
CA SER A 141 9.35 3.78 11.82
C SER A 141 10.42 2.69 11.73
N LYS A 142 9.99 1.50 11.33
CA LYS A 142 10.83 0.33 11.09
C LYS A 142 10.64 -0.17 9.67
N LEU A 143 11.54 -1.03 9.19
CA LEU A 143 11.42 -1.70 7.90
C LEU A 143 11.01 -3.16 8.08
N ALA A 144 10.00 -3.58 7.32
CA ALA A 144 9.67 -4.97 7.09
C ALA A 144 10.16 -5.38 5.71
N ASN A 145 10.84 -6.50 5.59
CA ASN A 145 11.47 -6.96 4.34
C ASN A 145 11.21 -8.44 4.09
N SER A 146 11.16 -8.79 2.80
CA SER A 146 11.15 -10.17 2.33
C SER A 146 11.97 -10.24 1.03
N TYR A 147 12.92 -11.16 0.96
CA TYR A 147 13.89 -11.25 -0.11
C TYR A 147 13.46 -12.31 -1.13
N LEU A 148 13.24 -11.88 -2.38
CA LEU A 148 12.78 -12.72 -3.47
C LEU A 148 13.93 -13.39 -4.22
N GLY A 149 15.08 -12.73 -4.30
CA GLY A 149 16.22 -13.27 -5.04
C GLY A 149 17.49 -12.45 -4.90
N ILE A 150 18.63 -13.13 -5.03
CA ILE A 150 19.96 -12.53 -5.16
C ILE A 150 20.57 -13.07 -6.46
N ARG A 151 20.97 -12.17 -7.34
CA ARG A 151 21.63 -12.52 -8.60
C ARG A 151 22.94 -11.78 -8.74
N PHE A 152 24.05 -12.50 -8.77
CA PHE A 152 25.36 -11.96 -9.10
C PHE A 152 25.51 -11.84 -10.62
N LEU A 153 25.76 -10.64 -11.09
CA LEU A 153 26.01 -10.34 -12.50
C LEU A 153 27.48 -10.55 -12.88
N SER A 154 28.35 -10.33 -11.89
CA SER A 154 29.79 -10.54 -11.93
C SER A 154 30.32 -10.69 -10.50
N HIS A 155 31.64 -10.85 -10.34
CA HIS A 155 32.27 -10.85 -9.02
C HIS A 155 32.14 -9.53 -8.26
N ASP A 156 31.79 -8.43 -8.94
CA ASP A 156 31.73 -7.08 -8.37
C ASP A 156 30.35 -6.43 -8.51
N ALA A 157 29.35 -7.15 -8.98
CA ALA A 157 28.00 -6.61 -9.16
C ALA A 157 26.91 -7.64 -8.83
N ALA A 158 25.93 -7.24 -8.06
CA ALA A 158 24.78 -8.04 -7.66
C ALA A 158 23.48 -7.25 -7.72
N ILE A 159 22.38 -7.95 -7.98
CA ILE A 159 21.02 -7.43 -7.83
C ILE A 159 20.34 -8.23 -6.73
N VAL A 160 19.75 -7.52 -5.76
CA VAL A 160 18.83 -8.09 -4.78
C VAL A 160 17.44 -7.56 -5.06
N THR A 161 16.49 -8.46 -5.22
CA THR A 161 15.08 -8.12 -5.36
C THR A 161 14.35 -8.57 -4.11
N GLY A 162 13.50 -7.71 -3.58
CA GLY A 162 12.71 -8.00 -2.40
C GLY A 162 11.37 -7.29 -2.41
N ARG A 163 10.63 -7.51 -1.35
CA ARG A 163 9.46 -6.71 -0.97
C ARG A 163 9.79 -6.00 0.33
N GLY A 164 9.16 -4.85 0.56
CA GLY A 164 9.40 -4.11 1.79
C GLY A 164 8.34 -3.05 2.04
N ASP A 165 8.20 -2.71 3.31
CA ASP A 165 7.39 -1.59 3.78
C ASP A 165 8.03 -0.95 4.99
N ASP A 166 7.78 0.34 5.17
CA ASP A 166 8.00 1.05 6.42
C ASP A 166 6.73 0.99 7.26
N TYR A 167 6.87 0.82 8.57
CA TYR A 167 5.74 0.70 9.48
C TYR A 167 6.02 1.26 10.87
N THR A 168 4.95 1.61 11.58
CA THR A 168 4.96 1.93 13.01
C THR A 168 3.96 1.03 13.71
N GLY A 169 4.29 0.53 14.92
CA GLY A 169 3.46 -0.45 15.61
C GLY A 169 3.75 -1.88 15.17
N ASP A 170 2.71 -2.63 14.80
CA ASP A 170 2.85 -4.02 14.35
C ASP A 170 3.32 -4.09 12.89
N ALA A 171 4.17 -5.07 12.58
CA ALA A 171 4.64 -5.28 11.22
C ALA A 171 3.48 -5.73 10.31
N PRO A 172 3.42 -5.23 9.05
CA PRO A 172 2.37 -5.63 8.12
C PRO A 172 2.50 -7.09 7.70
N ASP A 173 1.37 -7.78 7.57
CA ASP A 173 1.33 -9.16 7.06
C ASP A 173 1.68 -9.22 5.56
N GLU A 174 1.33 -8.17 4.80
CA GLU A 174 1.63 -8.04 3.38
C GLU A 174 2.57 -6.87 3.11
N LEU A 175 3.57 -7.11 2.24
CA LEU A 175 4.53 -6.10 1.82
C LEU A 175 4.13 -5.51 0.47
N SER A 176 3.76 -4.24 0.48
CA SER A 176 3.10 -3.56 -0.64
C SER A 176 4.05 -3.05 -1.72
N LYS A 177 5.36 -2.98 -1.44
CA LYS A 177 6.35 -2.43 -2.36
C LYS A 177 7.28 -3.52 -2.89
N VAL A 178 7.68 -3.42 -4.15
CA VAL A 178 8.76 -4.21 -4.75
C VAL A 178 10.01 -3.36 -4.77
N GLN A 179 11.10 -3.90 -4.27
CA GLN A 179 12.37 -3.22 -4.09
C GLN A 179 13.47 -3.89 -4.91
N THR A 180 14.29 -3.10 -5.55
CA THR A 180 15.48 -3.56 -6.26
C THR A 180 16.70 -2.79 -5.78
N TYR A 181 17.68 -3.53 -5.27
CA TYR A 181 18.99 -3.04 -4.89
C TYR A 181 20.00 -3.52 -5.93
N THR A 182 20.70 -2.60 -6.57
CA THR A 182 21.90 -2.91 -7.34
C THR A 182 23.11 -2.62 -6.48
N LEU A 183 23.87 -3.65 -6.13
CA LEU A 183 25.06 -3.51 -5.31
C LEU A 183 26.29 -3.71 -6.17
N VAL A 184 27.33 -2.97 -5.85
CA VAL A 184 28.64 -3.09 -6.46
C VAL A 184 29.73 -3.21 -5.37
N ARG A 185 30.83 -3.84 -5.73
CA ARG A 185 32.04 -3.80 -4.92
C ARG A 185 32.77 -2.50 -5.23
N ASP A 186 32.82 -1.60 -4.27
CA ASP A 186 33.45 -0.29 -4.40
C ASP A 186 34.99 -0.41 -4.42
N ALA A 187 35.68 0.66 -4.73
CA ALA A 187 37.14 0.72 -4.85
C ALA A 187 37.90 0.27 -3.59
N ASP A 188 37.27 0.37 -2.41
CA ASP A 188 37.82 -0.12 -1.13
C ASP A 188 37.50 -1.63 -0.88
N GLY A 189 36.94 -2.33 -1.85
CA GLY A 189 36.60 -3.75 -1.79
C GLY A 189 35.31 -4.07 -1.03
N ARG A 190 34.57 -3.07 -0.51
CA ARG A 190 33.31 -3.26 0.20
C ARG A 190 32.13 -3.21 -0.75
N TRP A 191 31.14 -4.05 -0.49
CA TRP A 191 29.86 -3.97 -1.18
C TRP A 191 29.08 -2.73 -0.72
N ARG A 192 28.47 -2.01 -1.69
CA ARG A 192 27.58 -0.88 -1.48
C ARG A 192 26.46 -0.85 -2.49
N VAL A 193 25.36 -0.21 -2.13
CA VAL A 193 24.24 0.03 -3.04
C VAL A 193 24.59 1.14 -4.01
N ALA A 194 24.67 0.83 -5.30
CA ALA A 194 24.84 1.80 -6.38
C ALA A 194 23.51 2.35 -6.89
N ALA A 195 22.45 1.55 -6.83
CA ALA A 195 21.11 2.02 -7.17
C ALA A 195 20.06 1.30 -6.31
N PHE A 196 19.08 2.07 -5.85
CA PHE A 196 17.89 1.56 -5.20
C PHE A 196 16.66 2.05 -5.94
N GLN A 197 15.72 1.15 -6.17
CA GLN A 197 14.41 1.46 -6.72
C GLN A 197 13.33 0.80 -5.91
N ASN A 198 12.32 1.59 -5.55
CA ASN A 198 11.15 1.15 -4.82
C ASN A 198 9.90 1.41 -5.67
N THR A 199 9.02 0.43 -5.80
CA THR A 199 7.81 0.52 -6.63
C THR A 199 6.61 0.10 -5.83
N GLN A 200 5.64 1.00 -5.67
CA GLN A 200 4.38 0.70 -5.01
C GLN A 200 3.54 -0.22 -5.87
N ARG A 201 3.17 -1.36 -5.34
CA ARG A 201 2.20 -2.26 -5.95
C ARG A 201 0.81 -1.59 -5.99
N LYS A 202 0.11 -1.76 -7.08
CA LYS A 202 -1.28 -1.32 -7.27
C LYS A 202 -2.18 -2.55 -7.36
N SER A 203 -2.45 -3.17 -6.22
CA SER A 203 -3.10 -4.48 -6.08
C SER A 203 -4.41 -4.59 -6.87
N VAL A 204 -5.29 -3.60 -6.79
CA VAL A 204 -6.56 -3.58 -7.54
C VAL A 204 -6.34 -3.54 -9.06
N MET A 205 -5.40 -2.71 -9.54
CA MET A 205 -5.08 -2.62 -10.98
C MET A 205 -4.48 -3.92 -11.49
N GLU A 206 -3.60 -4.52 -10.72
CA GLU A 206 -2.99 -5.81 -11.00
C GLU A 206 -4.05 -6.92 -11.08
N ARG A 207 -4.96 -6.98 -10.11
CA ARG A 207 -6.08 -7.92 -10.10
C ARG A 207 -6.98 -7.80 -11.33
N ILE A 208 -7.32 -6.56 -11.71
CA ILE A 208 -8.09 -6.30 -12.93
C ILE A 208 -7.33 -6.80 -14.16
N SER A 209 -6.02 -6.53 -14.25
CA SER A 209 -5.16 -7.01 -15.34
C SER A 209 -5.19 -8.53 -15.44
N PHE A 210 -5.06 -9.25 -14.32
CA PHE A 210 -5.09 -10.72 -14.29
C PHE A 210 -6.45 -11.32 -14.62
N ILE A 211 -7.55 -10.61 -14.33
CA ILE A 211 -8.89 -11.04 -14.74
C ILE A 211 -9.09 -10.85 -16.25
N LEU A 212 -8.68 -9.72 -16.81
CA LEU A 212 -8.85 -9.39 -18.22
C LEU A 212 -7.81 -10.10 -19.11
N SER A 213 -6.64 -10.34 -18.61
CA SER A 213 -5.50 -10.93 -19.32
C SER A 213 -4.73 -11.90 -18.40
N PRO A 214 -5.25 -13.12 -18.15
CA PRO A 214 -4.66 -14.07 -17.19
C PRO A 214 -3.19 -14.42 -17.47
N ASP A 215 -2.77 -14.36 -18.72
CA ASP A 215 -1.39 -14.65 -19.14
C ASP A 215 -0.38 -13.59 -18.68
N THR A 216 -0.84 -12.43 -18.20
CA THR A 216 0.02 -11.39 -17.62
C THR A 216 0.40 -11.70 -16.17
N ARG A 217 -0.21 -12.70 -15.53
CA ARG A 217 0.14 -13.09 -14.16
C ARG A 217 1.56 -13.65 -14.13
N PRO A 218 2.43 -13.16 -13.20
CA PRO A 218 3.76 -13.72 -13.02
C PRO A 218 3.73 -15.21 -12.71
N GLU A 219 4.70 -15.96 -13.20
CA GLU A 219 4.77 -17.41 -12.98
C GLU A 219 4.86 -17.78 -11.49
N ALA A 220 5.56 -16.95 -10.71
CA ALA A 220 5.68 -17.12 -9.26
C ALA A 220 4.37 -16.88 -8.48
N GLU A 221 3.32 -16.39 -9.16
CA GLU A 221 2.01 -16.09 -8.57
C GLU A 221 0.88 -16.95 -9.21
N LYS A 222 1.24 -17.89 -10.07
CA LYS A 222 0.32 -18.90 -10.61
C LYS A 222 0.26 -20.10 -9.68
#